data_284a6b9aed962d307d23859e16beaafa
#
_entry.id   284a6b9aed962d307d23859e16beaafa
#
_cell.length_a   1.000
_cell.length_b   1.000
_cell.length_c   1.000
_cell.angle_alpha   90.00
_cell.angle_beta   90.00
_cell.angle_gamma   90.00
#
_symmetry.space_group_name_H-M   'P 1'
#
loop_
_entity.id
_entity.type
_entity.pdbx_description
1 polymer ?
#
loop_
_entity_poly.entity_id
_entity_poly.type
_entity_poly.pdbx_seq_one_letter_code
_entity_poly.pdbx_strand_id
1 'polypeptide(L)'
;MNNFTFWSPTKFVFGRDTEALTGDLVKQFGGKKALIVYGGGSVVRSGLLDRVKKSLDDAGVIWEEMGGICPNPTDDRVYEGIELVRAHGIDFLLAVGGGSVIDTAKGIACGVPYEGDFWDFYCGKKIVEKAMPVGVVLTIPAAGSEGSGNSVITKKDGLIKLSL
;
A
#
# COMPACT_ATOMS: atom_id res chain seq x y z
N MET A 1 -23.35 -26.55 -9.26
CA MET A 1 -22.27 -25.64 -8.80
C MET A 1 -21.27 -25.56 -9.96
N ASN A 2 -20.87 -24.33 -10.36
CA ASN A 2 -19.88 -24.18 -11.42
C ASN A 2 -18.47 -24.43 -10.84
N ASN A 3 -17.57 -24.99 -11.65
CA ASN A 3 -16.19 -25.17 -11.26
C ASN A 3 -15.49 -23.80 -11.17
N PHE A 4 -14.68 -23.59 -10.13
CA PHE A 4 -13.86 -22.39 -9.99
C PHE A 4 -12.53 -22.74 -9.32
N THR A 5 -11.53 -21.89 -9.53
CA THR A 5 -10.25 -21.94 -8.82
C THR A 5 -10.14 -20.69 -7.94
N PHE A 6 -9.80 -20.87 -6.67
CA PHE A 6 -9.50 -19.77 -5.75
C PHE A 6 -8.02 -19.82 -5.38
N TRP A 7 -7.37 -18.66 -5.46
CA TRP A 7 -5.98 -18.47 -5.08
C TRP A 7 -5.82 -17.14 -4.35
N SER A 8 -5.25 -17.16 -3.14
CA SER A 8 -4.94 -15.96 -2.37
C SER A 8 -3.49 -16.07 -1.86
N PRO A 9 -2.53 -15.38 -2.48
CA PRO A 9 -1.12 -15.47 -2.12
C PRO A 9 -0.77 -14.63 -0.89
N THR A 10 -1.69 -13.84 -0.34
CA THR A 10 -1.43 -12.96 0.81
C THR A 10 -1.06 -13.78 2.05
N LYS A 11 0.11 -13.48 2.62
CA LYS A 11 0.54 -14.03 3.91
C LYS A 11 0.00 -13.15 5.03
N PHE A 12 -0.80 -13.71 5.91
CA PHE A 12 -1.27 -13.07 7.13
C PHE A 12 -0.42 -13.50 8.32
N VAL A 13 0.03 -12.52 9.10
CA VAL A 13 0.68 -12.72 10.39
C VAL A 13 -0.17 -12.03 11.43
N PHE A 14 -0.82 -12.82 12.28
CA PHE A 14 -1.77 -12.32 13.27
C PHE A 14 -1.28 -12.62 14.69
N GLY A 15 -1.30 -11.61 15.56
CA GLY A 15 -0.90 -11.76 16.95
C GLY A 15 -0.64 -10.41 17.61
N ARG A 16 -0.24 -10.45 18.88
CA ARG A 16 0.22 -9.27 19.59
C ARG A 16 1.63 -8.93 19.13
N ASP A 17 1.90 -7.62 19.00
CA ASP A 17 3.23 -7.07 18.68
C ASP A 17 3.84 -7.62 17.37
N THR A 18 3.00 -8.15 16.46
CA THR A 18 3.45 -8.71 15.18
C THR A 18 4.01 -7.64 14.23
N GLU A 19 3.75 -6.35 14.48
CA GLU A 19 4.40 -5.25 13.77
C GLU A 19 5.93 -5.25 13.91
N ALA A 20 6.45 -5.87 14.97
CA ALA A 20 7.89 -6.04 15.16
C ALA A 20 8.55 -6.95 14.10
N LEU A 21 7.76 -7.76 13.40
CA LEU A 21 8.22 -8.63 12.32
C LEU A 21 8.23 -7.96 10.94
N THR A 22 7.80 -6.70 10.86
CA THR A 22 7.60 -5.99 9.58
C THR A 22 8.86 -6.00 8.71
N GLY A 23 10.02 -5.67 9.28
CA GLY A 23 11.28 -5.62 8.54
C GLY A 23 11.68 -6.96 7.95
N ASP A 24 11.60 -8.03 8.72
CA ASP A 24 11.90 -9.39 8.25
C ASP A 24 10.92 -9.83 7.16
N LEU A 25 9.64 -9.49 7.30
CA LEU A 25 8.63 -9.78 6.29
C LEU A 25 8.89 -9.01 5.00
N VAL A 26 9.24 -7.72 5.06
CA VAL A 26 9.62 -6.93 3.88
C VAL A 26 10.78 -7.60 3.16
N LYS A 27 11.83 -8.02 3.86
CA LYS A 27 12.97 -8.76 3.28
C LYS A 27 12.56 -10.11 2.70
N GLN A 28 11.69 -10.85 3.39
CA GLN A 28 11.18 -12.14 2.91
C GLN A 28 10.50 -12.00 1.53
N PHE A 29 9.83 -10.89 1.29
CA PHE A 29 9.17 -10.58 0.01
C PHE A 29 10.04 -9.75 -0.95
N GLY A 30 11.34 -9.67 -0.70
CA GLY A 30 12.34 -9.10 -1.60
C GLY A 30 12.55 -7.60 -1.47
N GLY A 31 11.89 -6.91 -0.53
CA GLY A 31 12.04 -5.49 -0.30
C GLY A 31 13.41 -5.14 0.31
N LYS A 32 14.06 -4.13 -0.26
CA LYS A 32 15.32 -3.55 0.23
C LYS A 32 15.14 -2.10 0.61
N LYS A 33 14.27 -1.39 -0.12
CA LYS A 33 13.92 0.00 0.13
C LYS A 33 12.40 0.18 0.07
N ALA A 34 11.78 0.53 1.21
CA ALA A 34 10.34 0.65 1.34
C ALA A 34 9.86 2.10 1.36
N LEU A 35 8.71 2.39 0.75
CA LEU A 35 7.93 3.59 1.02
C LEU A 35 6.86 3.26 2.06
N ILE A 36 6.96 3.87 3.23
CA ILE A 36 5.94 3.77 4.28
C ILE A 36 4.82 4.77 3.96
N VAL A 37 3.65 4.25 3.60
CA VAL A 37 2.45 5.06 3.35
C VAL A 37 1.56 5.01 4.59
N TYR A 38 1.18 6.17 5.15
CA TYR A 38 0.37 6.22 6.37
C TYR A 38 -0.61 7.40 6.42
N GLY A 39 -1.58 7.33 7.32
CA GLY A 39 -2.66 8.31 7.43
C GLY A 39 -2.35 9.54 8.29
N GLY A 40 -3.39 10.20 8.75
CA GLY A 40 -3.35 11.53 9.38
C GLY A 40 -2.87 11.61 10.84
N GLY A 41 -2.23 10.60 11.42
CA GLY A 41 -1.55 10.74 12.70
C GLY A 41 -1.94 9.77 13.81
N SER A 42 -2.93 8.89 13.66
CA SER A 42 -3.23 7.88 14.69
C SER A 42 -2.06 6.92 14.91
N VAL A 43 -1.40 6.50 13.84
CA VAL A 43 -0.22 5.62 13.88
C VAL A 43 1.01 6.30 14.51
N VAL A 44 1.12 7.62 14.35
CA VAL A 44 2.16 8.44 15.01
C VAL A 44 1.88 8.53 16.50
N ARG A 45 0.66 8.98 16.87
CA ARG A 45 0.29 9.16 18.28
C ARG A 45 0.33 7.88 19.12
N SER A 46 0.06 6.73 18.50
CA SER A 46 0.12 5.42 19.16
C SER A 46 1.54 4.84 19.25
N GLY A 47 2.53 5.50 18.65
CA GLY A 47 3.90 4.99 18.53
C GLY A 47 4.03 3.80 17.57
N LEU A 48 2.97 3.41 16.86
CA LEU A 48 3.03 2.28 15.92
C LEU A 48 4.02 2.54 14.79
N LEU A 49 4.01 3.77 14.25
CA LEU A 49 4.92 4.13 13.16
C LEU A 49 6.38 3.98 13.57
N ASP A 50 6.74 4.39 14.79
CA ASP A 50 8.11 4.28 15.30
C ASP A 50 8.52 2.82 15.52
N ARG A 51 7.60 1.95 15.98
CA ARG A 51 7.85 0.51 16.09
C ARG A 51 8.08 -0.15 14.73
N VAL A 52 7.30 0.25 13.72
CA VAL A 52 7.47 -0.22 12.34
C VAL A 52 8.82 0.22 11.77
N LYS A 53 9.17 1.52 11.91
CA LYS A 53 10.46 2.06 11.49
C LYS A 53 11.63 1.32 12.15
N LYS A 54 11.54 1.13 13.47
CA LYS A 54 12.55 0.36 14.21
C LYS A 54 12.70 -1.07 13.66
N SER A 55 11.60 -1.74 13.35
CA SER A 55 11.64 -3.09 12.76
C SER A 55 12.33 -3.10 11.41
N LEU A 56 12.11 -2.08 10.56
CA LEU A 56 12.80 -1.94 9.27
C LEU A 56 14.29 -1.68 9.47
N ASP A 57 14.66 -0.79 10.40
CA ASP A 57 16.06 -0.47 10.73
C ASP A 57 16.80 -1.71 11.25
N ASP A 58 16.21 -2.44 12.19
CA ASP A 58 16.77 -3.67 12.76
C ASP A 58 17.00 -4.75 11.66
N ALA A 59 16.15 -4.78 10.64
CA ALA A 59 16.29 -5.67 9.50
C ALA A 59 17.23 -5.15 8.39
N GLY A 60 17.70 -3.90 8.50
CA GLY A 60 18.52 -3.27 7.47
C GLY A 60 17.77 -2.91 6.20
N VAL A 61 16.45 -2.66 6.29
CA VAL A 61 15.64 -2.15 5.19
C VAL A 61 15.68 -0.64 5.19
N ILE A 62 16.08 -0.04 4.08
CA ILE A 62 16.02 1.43 3.90
C ILE A 62 14.57 1.83 3.74
N TRP A 63 14.19 2.97 4.28
CA TRP A 63 12.81 3.43 4.14
C TRP A 63 12.72 4.94 3.94
N GLU A 64 11.65 5.34 3.26
CA GLU A 64 11.16 6.70 3.16
C GLU A 64 9.69 6.72 3.56
N GLU A 65 9.13 7.91 3.79
CA GLU A 65 7.76 8.00 4.29
C GLU A 65 6.92 9.00 3.50
N MET A 66 5.65 8.65 3.36
CA MET A 66 4.60 9.45 2.75
C MET A 66 3.38 9.42 3.67
N GLY A 67 3.24 10.44 4.51
CA GLY A 67 2.14 10.56 5.46
C GLY A 67 0.97 11.38 4.93
N GLY A 68 -0.07 11.54 5.78
CA GLY A 68 -1.19 12.43 5.51
C GLY A 68 -2.25 11.87 4.57
N ILE A 69 -2.33 10.56 4.37
CA ILE A 69 -3.42 9.96 3.62
C ILE A 69 -4.73 10.14 4.36
N CYS A 70 -5.69 10.80 3.71
CA CYS A 70 -7.01 11.07 4.26
C CYS A 70 -8.01 9.94 3.96
N PRO A 71 -9.11 9.83 4.73
CA PRO A 71 -10.26 9.02 4.32
C PRO A 71 -10.77 9.41 2.94
N ASN A 72 -11.23 8.44 2.14
CA ASN A 72 -11.50 8.60 0.71
C ASN A 72 -10.28 9.12 -0.04
N PRO A 73 -9.25 8.27 -0.21
CA PRO A 73 -7.98 8.70 -0.75
C PRO A 73 -8.12 9.22 -2.17
N THR A 74 -7.28 10.18 -2.51
CA THR A 74 -7.38 10.94 -3.76
C THR A 74 -6.22 10.62 -4.71
N ASP A 75 -6.47 10.82 -5.99
CA ASP A 75 -5.55 10.52 -7.09
C ASP A 75 -4.22 11.29 -7.00
N ASP A 76 -4.24 12.55 -6.54
CA ASP A 76 -3.02 13.34 -6.37
C ASP A 76 -2.00 12.68 -5.45
N ARG A 77 -2.48 12.02 -4.38
CA ARG A 77 -1.60 11.29 -3.47
C ARG A 77 -1.00 10.04 -4.13
N VAL A 78 -1.74 9.41 -5.03
CA VAL A 78 -1.23 8.28 -5.81
C VAL A 78 -0.16 8.74 -6.79
N TYR A 79 -0.39 9.85 -7.52
CA TYR A 79 0.62 10.42 -8.42
C TYR A 79 1.89 10.80 -7.68
N GLU A 80 1.78 11.50 -6.56
CA GLU A 80 2.93 11.84 -5.71
C GLU A 80 3.73 10.60 -5.29
N GLY A 81 3.04 9.55 -4.85
CA GLY A 81 3.69 8.30 -4.47
C GLY A 81 4.38 7.60 -5.64
N ILE A 82 3.81 7.61 -6.84
CA ILE A 82 4.43 7.06 -8.06
C ILE A 82 5.73 7.80 -8.38
N GLU A 83 5.70 9.13 -8.29
CA GLU A 83 6.89 9.97 -8.53
C GLU A 83 7.99 9.69 -7.50
N LEU A 84 7.64 9.64 -6.21
CA LEU A 84 8.59 9.31 -5.14
C LEU A 84 9.25 7.94 -5.35
N VAL A 85 8.46 6.92 -5.65
CA VAL A 85 8.96 5.57 -5.87
C VAL A 85 9.95 5.53 -7.03
N ARG A 86 9.60 6.16 -8.15
CA ARG A 86 10.45 6.22 -9.35
C ARG A 86 11.73 7.02 -9.13
N ALA A 87 11.63 8.19 -8.49
CA ALA A 87 12.77 9.06 -8.25
C ALA A 87 13.81 8.46 -7.29
N HIS A 88 13.35 7.69 -6.31
CA HIS A 88 14.19 7.20 -5.23
C HIS A 88 14.52 5.71 -5.32
N GLY A 89 14.07 5.02 -6.36
CA GLY A 89 14.36 3.60 -6.58
C GLY A 89 13.80 2.70 -5.46
N ILE A 90 12.62 3.03 -4.97
CA ILE A 90 11.90 2.24 -3.96
C ILE A 90 11.40 0.96 -4.62
N ASP A 91 11.54 -0.17 -3.93
CA ASP A 91 11.18 -1.50 -4.46
C ASP A 91 10.03 -2.19 -3.70
N PHE A 92 9.55 -1.56 -2.62
CA PHE A 92 8.50 -2.11 -1.77
C PHE A 92 7.56 -1.01 -1.24
N LEU A 93 6.26 -1.27 -1.19
CA LEU A 93 5.29 -0.38 -0.57
C LEU A 93 4.81 -0.97 0.75
N LEU A 94 4.84 -0.17 1.82
CA LEU A 94 4.40 -0.57 3.15
C LEU A 94 3.28 0.35 3.63
N ALA A 95 2.04 -0.14 3.59
CA ALA A 95 0.88 0.58 4.11
C ALA A 95 0.76 0.40 5.62
N VAL A 96 0.82 1.47 6.39
CA VAL A 96 0.63 1.45 7.84
C VAL A 96 -0.65 2.22 8.18
N GLY A 97 -1.78 1.50 8.28
CA GLY A 97 -3.08 2.13 8.46
C GLY A 97 -4.26 1.25 8.16
N GLY A 98 -5.38 1.87 7.83
CA GLY A 98 -6.62 1.23 7.39
C GLY A 98 -6.79 1.27 5.87
N GLY A 99 -8.01 0.95 5.41
CA GLY A 99 -8.34 0.78 3.99
C GLY A 99 -7.88 1.91 3.06
N SER A 100 -8.06 3.18 3.45
CA SER A 100 -7.65 4.32 2.62
C SER A 100 -6.14 4.36 2.35
N VAL A 101 -5.33 4.01 3.36
CA VAL A 101 -3.86 3.92 3.23
C VAL A 101 -3.47 2.76 2.33
N ILE A 102 -4.13 1.61 2.50
CA ILE A 102 -3.90 0.41 1.71
C ILE A 102 -4.28 0.67 0.25
N ASP A 103 -5.42 1.31 0.00
CA ASP A 103 -5.90 1.63 -1.33
C ASP A 103 -4.95 2.59 -2.06
N THR A 104 -4.41 3.60 -1.35
CA THR A 104 -3.37 4.49 -1.90
C THR A 104 -2.11 3.70 -2.28
N ALA A 105 -1.61 2.85 -1.38
CA ALA A 105 -0.42 2.04 -1.65
C ALA A 105 -0.62 1.12 -2.86
N LYS A 106 -1.80 0.50 -3.01
CA LYS A 106 -2.13 -0.32 -4.19
C LYS A 106 -2.20 0.48 -5.48
N GLY A 107 -2.80 1.69 -5.45
CA GLY A 107 -2.80 2.60 -6.59
C GLY A 107 -1.38 2.94 -7.06
N ILE A 108 -0.49 3.25 -6.10
CA ILE A 108 0.93 3.48 -6.38
C ILE A 108 1.58 2.21 -6.96
N ALA A 109 1.32 1.04 -6.34
CA ALA A 109 1.88 -0.24 -6.76
C ALA A 109 1.57 -0.58 -8.22
N CYS A 110 0.34 -0.32 -8.66
CA CYS A 110 -0.08 -0.55 -10.04
C CYS A 110 0.48 0.51 -10.99
N GLY A 111 0.55 1.77 -10.54
CA GLY A 111 0.98 2.90 -11.37
C GLY A 111 2.48 2.93 -11.66
N VAL A 112 3.33 2.48 -10.72
CA VAL A 112 4.79 2.56 -10.88
C VAL A 112 5.31 1.79 -12.10
N PRO A 113 4.94 0.53 -12.36
CA PRO A 113 5.44 -0.22 -13.52
C PRO A 113 4.73 0.14 -14.84
N TYR A 114 3.75 1.02 -14.82
CA TYR A 114 2.96 1.43 -15.98
C TYR A 114 3.44 2.77 -16.53
N GLU A 115 3.71 2.84 -17.85
CA GLU A 115 4.17 4.08 -18.50
C GLU A 115 3.03 5.08 -18.80
N GLY A 116 1.76 4.63 -18.73
CA GLY A 116 0.58 5.48 -18.93
C GLY A 116 0.08 6.11 -17.62
N ASP A 117 -1.13 6.60 -17.68
CA ASP A 117 -1.83 7.16 -16.51
C ASP A 117 -2.42 6.03 -15.65
N PHE A 118 -2.05 5.93 -14.37
CA PHE A 118 -2.59 4.90 -13.47
C PHE A 118 -4.13 4.92 -13.39
N TRP A 119 -4.75 6.06 -13.64
CA TRP A 119 -6.19 6.21 -13.66
C TRP A 119 -6.87 5.38 -14.77
N ASP A 120 -6.14 5.00 -15.80
CA ASP A 120 -6.65 4.11 -16.86
C ASP A 120 -7.10 2.74 -16.32
N PHE A 121 -6.49 2.26 -15.24
CA PHE A 121 -6.93 1.04 -14.55
C PHE A 121 -8.30 1.22 -13.91
N TYR A 122 -8.53 2.35 -13.24
CA TYR A 122 -9.80 2.66 -12.57
C TYR A 122 -10.94 2.94 -13.56
N CYS A 123 -10.63 3.47 -14.74
CA CYS A 123 -11.60 3.66 -15.83
C CYS A 123 -11.86 2.41 -16.66
N GLY A 124 -11.23 1.28 -16.37
CA GLY A 124 -11.37 0.05 -17.15
C GLY A 124 -10.76 0.09 -18.55
N LYS A 125 -9.91 1.10 -18.85
CA LYS A 125 -9.20 1.21 -20.13
C LYS A 125 -8.03 0.23 -20.25
N LYS A 126 -7.47 -0.16 -19.10
CA LYS A 126 -6.35 -1.10 -19.00
C LYS A 126 -6.57 -2.08 -17.84
N ILE A 127 -6.00 -3.27 -17.99
CA ILE A 127 -5.95 -4.29 -16.93
C ILE A 127 -4.57 -4.23 -16.28
N VAL A 128 -4.51 -4.40 -14.97
CA VAL A 128 -3.24 -4.44 -14.24
C VAL A 128 -2.53 -5.76 -14.55
N GLU A 129 -1.41 -5.67 -15.25
CA GLU A 129 -0.56 -6.83 -15.58
C GLU A 129 0.60 -7.01 -14.59
N LYS A 130 1.06 -5.90 -14.01
CA LYS A 130 2.18 -5.87 -13.07
C LYS A 130 1.89 -4.88 -11.95
N ALA A 131 2.33 -5.20 -10.76
CA ALA A 131 2.30 -4.32 -9.60
C ALA A 131 3.55 -4.53 -8.75
N MET A 132 3.92 -3.53 -7.98
CA MET A 132 4.94 -3.66 -6.94
C MET A 132 4.40 -4.49 -5.76
N PRO A 133 5.28 -5.11 -4.96
CA PRO A 133 4.88 -5.76 -3.72
C PRO A 133 4.32 -4.73 -2.72
N VAL A 134 3.24 -5.11 -2.04
CA VAL A 134 2.60 -4.30 -0.99
C VAL A 134 2.53 -5.10 0.29
N GLY A 135 3.14 -4.58 1.36
CA GLY A 135 2.95 -5.05 2.72
C GLY A 135 1.97 -4.15 3.47
N VAL A 136 1.31 -4.70 4.48
CA VAL A 136 0.30 -3.98 5.27
C VAL A 136 0.53 -4.21 6.76
N VAL A 137 0.62 -3.12 7.54
CA VAL A 137 0.42 -3.14 8.98
C VAL A 137 -0.96 -2.56 9.26
N LEU A 138 -1.94 -3.46 9.41
CA LEU A 138 -3.36 -3.11 9.51
C LEU A 138 -3.69 -2.56 10.89
N THR A 139 -4.35 -1.40 10.93
CA THR A 139 -4.79 -0.76 12.19
C THR A 139 -6.28 -0.93 12.47
N ILE A 140 -7.09 -1.08 11.44
CA ILE A 140 -8.55 -1.23 11.55
C ILE A 140 -9.02 -2.28 10.55
N PRO A 141 -9.35 -3.50 10.98
CA PRO A 141 -9.95 -4.51 10.11
C PRO A 141 -11.41 -4.11 9.80
N ALA A 142 -11.69 -3.80 8.55
CA ALA A 142 -13.03 -3.37 8.10
C ALA A 142 -13.41 -4.02 6.76
N ALA A 143 -12.95 -3.45 5.63
CA ALA A 143 -13.35 -3.87 4.29
C ALA A 143 -12.53 -5.03 3.70
N GLY A 144 -11.49 -5.50 4.38
CA GLY A 144 -10.64 -6.58 3.88
C GLY A 144 -9.69 -6.16 2.76
N SER A 145 -9.35 -4.87 2.66
CA SER A 145 -8.45 -4.38 1.61
C SER A 145 -7.07 -5.04 1.68
N GLU A 146 -6.62 -5.43 2.88
CA GLU A 146 -5.35 -6.14 3.09
C GLU A 146 -5.27 -7.50 2.40
N GLY A 147 -6.42 -8.13 2.15
CA GLY A 147 -6.52 -9.47 1.53
C GLY A 147 -7.09 -9.47 0.12
N SER A 148 -7.34 -8.31 -0.50
CA SER A 148 -7.95 -8.21 -1.82
C SER A 148 -7.04 -7.51 -2.83
N GLY A 149 -7.32 -7.68 -4.13
CA GLY A 149 -6.68 -6.91 -5.20
C GLY A 149 -7.31 -5.54 -5.41
N ASN A 150 -8.48 -5.26 -4.83
CA ASN A 150 -9.24 -4.04 -5.09
C ASN A 150 -8.65 -2.81 -4.39
N SER A 151 -8.83 -1.66 -5.01
CA SER A 151 -8.46 -0.35 -4.48
C SER A 151 -9.50 0.67 -4.90
N VAL A 152 -9.86 1.59 -4.01
CA VAL A 152 -10.87 2.62 -4.26
C VAL A 152 -10.23 4.00 -4.12
N ILE A 153 -10.16 4.75 -5.22
CA ILE A 153 -9.56 6.09 -5.26
C ILE A 153 -10.60 7.10 -5.79
N THR A 154 -10.54 8.31 -5.26
CA THR A 154 -11.36 9.44 -5.71
C THR A 154 -10.51 10.38 -6.57
N LYS A 155 -10.89 10.60 -7.82
CA LYS A 155 -10.31 11.64 -8.64
C LYS A 155 -10.80 12.99 -8.15
N LYS A 156 -9.89 13.91 -7.83
CA LYS A 156 -10.24 15.24 -7.35
C LYS A 156 -11.02 16.05 -8.38
N ASP A 157 -10.60 15.96 -9.63
CA ASP A 157 -11.33 16.57 -10.74
C ASP A 157 -12.63 15.79 -10.98
N GLY A 158 -13.75 16.46 -10.77
CA GLY A 158 -15.09 15.90 -10.90
C GLY A 158 -15.55 15.02 -9.74
N LEU A 159 -14.75 14.83 -8.68
CA LEU A 159 -15.06 13.99 -7.49
C LEU A 159 -15.51 12.58 -7.85
N ILE A 160 -14.88 11.98 -8.85
CA ILE A 160 -15.23 10.68 -9.37
C ILE A 160 -14.56 9.60 -8.52
N LYS A 161 -15.35 8.77 -7.84
CA LYS A 161 -14.86 7.66 -7.00
C LYS A 161 -15.02 6.34 -7.73
N LEU A 162 -13.91 5.70 -8.05
CA LEU A 162 -13.89 4.43 -8.78
C LEU A 162 -13.10 3.37 -8.00
N SER A 163 -13.40 2.12 -8.34
CA SER A 163 -12.72 0.93 -7.83
C SER A 163 -11.92 0.28 -8.95
N LEU A 164 -10.72 -0.12 -8.63
CA LEU A 164 -9.91 -1.02 -9.43
C LEU A 164 -10.27 -2.44 -9.04
#